data_594dc3aadf806f55d6ddbc7441423de5
#
_entry.id   594dc3aadf806f55d6ddbc7441423de5
#
_cell.length_a   1.000
_cell.length_b   1.000
_cell.length_c   1.000
_cell.angle_alpha   90.00
_cell.angle_beta   90.00
_cell.angle_gamma   90.00
#
_symmetry.space_group_name_H-M   'P 1'
#
loop_
_entity.id
_entity.type
_entity.pdbx_description
1 polymer ?
#
loop_
_entity_poly.entity_id
_entity_poly.type
_entity_poly.pdbx_seq_one_letter_code
_entity_poly.pdbx_strand_id
1 'polypeptide(L)'
;MIVIFKPAFIGLLLVSIVMWPVDSISSQPVSNIVIYTAKKIITMEPSLPQASAVAVADGRIVAVGSLDSMAYWSKQKTTTIDTRFKDKVIMPGFIEPHVHPSLPAVLTQFPFIAPDSYRGQ
;
A
#
# COMPACT_ATOMS: atom_id res chain seq x y z
N MET A 1 47.61 -67.45 10.73
CA MET A 1 47.00 -66.60 9.71
C MET A 1 46.35 -65.38 10.42
N ILE A 2 47.09 -64.26 10.47
CA ILE A 2 46.73 -63.07 11.24
C ILE A 2 46.07 -62.11 10.28
N VAL A 3 44.79 -61.84 10.53
CA VAL A 3 44.03 -60.84 9.74
C VAL A 3 44.14 -59.50 10.47
N ILE A 4 44.83 -58.55 9.83
CA ILE A 4 44.96 -57.17 10.35
C ILE A 4 43.81 -56.33 9.78
N PHE A 5 42.88 -55.89 10.64
CA PHE A 5 41.87 -54.95 10.31
C PHE A 5 42.45 -53.51 10.27
N LYS A 6 42.37 -52.83 9.12
CA LYS A 6 42.66 -51.40 9.01
C LYS A 6 41.47 -50.60 9.55
N PRO A 7 41.69 -49.58 10.39
CA PRO A 7 40.63 -48.69 10.80
C PRO A 7 40.24 -47.74 9.65
N ALA A 8 38.94 -47.72 9.33
CA ALA A 8 38.36 -46.76 8.38
C ALA A 8 38.38 -45.37 9.01
N PHE A 9 38.97 -44.42 8.29
CA PHE A 9 38.92 -43.00 8.59
C PHE A 9 37.48 -42.49 8.42
N ILE A 10 36.79 -42.20 9.53
CA ILE A 10 35.51 -41.52 9.53
C ILE A 10 35.83 -40.04 9.35
N GLY A 11 35.65 -39.54 8.11
CA GLY A 11 35.76 -38.11 7.79
C GLY A 11 34.64 -37.33 8.45
N LEU A 12 35.02 -36.51 9.42
CA LEU A 12 34.11 -35.56 10.10
C LEU A 12 33.75 -34.44 9.13
N LEU A 13 32.55 -34.52 8.56
CA LEU A 13 32.01 -33.49 7.64
C LEU A 13 31.49 -32.34 8.51
N LEU A 14 32.34 -31.30 8.69
CA LEU A 14 31.94 -30.04 9.33
C LEU A 14 30.98 -29.29 8.40
N VAL A 15 29.68 -29.43 8.66
CA VAL A 15 28.66 -28.58 8.04
C VAL A 15 28.76 -27.19 8.66
N SER A 16 29.44 -26.26 7.98
CA SER A 16 29.44 -24.86 8.35
C SER A 16 28.06 -24.27 8.03
N ILE A 17 27.21 -24.18 9.04
CA ILE A 17 25.96 -23.43 8.95
C ILE A 17 26.35 -21.95 8.90
N VAL A 18 26.35 -21.37 7.71
CA VAL A 18 26.47 -19.93 7.52
C VAL A 18 25.16 -19.32 8.05
N MET A 19 25.17 -18.88 9.29
CA MET A 19 24.09 -18.03 9.83
C MET A 19 24.20 -16.67 9.13
N TRP A 20 23.38 -16.47 8.11
CA TRP A 20 23.16 -15.12 7.62
C TRP A 20 22.44 -14.32 8.70
N PRO A 21 22.88 -13.10 9.00
CA PRO A 21 22.14 -12.24 9.89
C PRO A 21 20.76 -12.02 9.27
N VAL A 22 19.73 -12.49 9.95
CA VAL A 22 18.35 -12.04 9.64
C VAL A 22 18.34 -10.59 10.05
N ASP A 23 18.42 -9.70 9.07
CA ASP A 23 18.24 -8.28 9.32
C ASP A 23 16.92 -8.13 10.07
N SER A 24 17.02 -7.79 11.35
CA SER A 24 15.86 -7.46 12.16
C SER A 24 15.14 -6.36 11.43
N ILE A 25 13.92 -6.61 10.96
CA ILE A 25 13.05 -5.58 10.39
C ILE A 25 12.88 -4.57 11.51
N SER A 26 13.72 -3.55 11.49
CA SER A 26 13.62 -2.42 12.40
C SER A 26 12.29 -1.76 12.10
N SER A 27 11.30 -2.01 12.95
CA SER A 27 10.05 -1.25 12.93
C SER A 27 10.41 0.18 13.31
N GLN A 28 10.68 1.00 12.30
CA GLN A 28 10.86 2.43 12.51
C GLN A 28 9.61 2.95 13.23
N PRO A 29 9.75 3.69 14.31
CA PRO A 29 8.61 4.28 14.99
C PRO A 29 7.88 5.16 13.98
N VAL A 30 6.59 4.90 13.79
CA VAL A 30 5.73 5.69 12.90
C VAL A 30 5.77 7.13 13.39
N SER A 31 6.33 8.03 12.60
CA SER A 31 6.67 9.38 13.04
C SER A 31 5.52 10.37 12.92
N ASN A 32 4.62 10.15 11.97
CA ASN A 32 3.50 11.06 11.72
C ASN A 32 2.29 10.30 11.19
N ILE A 33 1.19 10.35 11.93
CA ILE A 33 -0.08 9.71 11.56
C ILE A 33 -1.12 10.81 11.31
N VAL A 34 -1.78 10.76 10.16
CA VAL A 34 -2.91 11.62 9.86
C VAL A 34 -4.13 10.75 9.60
N ILE A 35 -5.21 10.97 10.34
CA ILE A 35 -6.50 10.34 10.11
C ILE A 35 -7.39 11.34 9.38
N TYR A 36 -7.65 11.08 8.11
CA TYR A 36 -8.61 11.86 7.33
C TYR A 36 -10.01 11.31 7.54
N THR A 37 -10.96 12.20 7.89
CA THR A 37 -12.38 11.87 7.94
C THR A 37 -13.09 12.40 6.71
N ALA A 38 -14.05 11.62 6.19
CA ALA A 38 -14.81 11.99 5.00
C ALA A 38 -16.27 11.59 5.15
N LYS A 39 -17.16 12.25 4.39
CA LYS A 39 -18.55 11.83 4.26
C LYS A 39 -18.65 10.39 3.77
N LYS A 40 -17.77 10.02 2.82
CA LYS A 40 -17.69 8.69 2.24
C LYS A 40 -16.30 8.46 1.67
N ILE A 41 -15.74 7.30 1.88
CA ILE A 41 -14.52 6.83 1.23
C ILE A 41 -14.91 5.60 0.40
N ILE A 42 -14.68 5.66 -0.92
CA ILE A 42 -14.84 4.52 -1.81
C ILE A 42 -13.52 3.76 -1.78
N THR A 43 -13.53 2.52 -1.29
CA THR A 43 -12.30 1.77 -1.06
C THR A 43 -11.88 0.91 -2.24
N MET A 44 -12.80 0.58 -3.13
CA MET A 44 -12.67 -0.42 -4.20
C MET A 44 -12.40 -1.83 -3.69
N GLU A 45 -12.52 -2.06 -2.37
CA GLU A 45 -12.38 -3.36 -1.73
C GLU A 45 -13.77 -4.00 -1.53
N PRO A 46 -14.07 -5.16 -2.14
CA PRO A 46 -15.40 -5.78 -2.06
C PRO A 46 -15.88 -6.09 -0.64
N SER A 47 -14.95 -6.44 0.26
CA SER A 47 -15.28 -6.75 1.65
C SER A 47 -15.59 -5.50 2.50
N LEU A 48 -15.13 -4.33 2.06
CA LEU A 48 -15.33 -3.05 2.73
C LEU A 48 -15.54 -1.93 1.69
N PRO A 49 -16.63 -1.93 0.92
CA PRO A 49 -16.77 -1.02 -0.23
C PRO A 49 -16.83 0.45 0.13
N GLN A 50 -17.16 0.78 1.38
CA GLN A 50 -17.28 2.14 1.87
C GLN A 50 -16.69 2.27 3.28
N ALA A 51 -16.07 3.41 3.55
CA ALA A 51 -15.52 3.80 4.83
C ALA A 51 -15.83 5.28 5.11
N SER A 52 -15.52 5.77 6.32
CA SER A 52 -15.63 7.18 6.69
C SER A 52 -14.32 7.77 7.23
N ALA A 53 -13.30 6.93 7.45
CA ALA A 53 -11.99 7.37 7.88
C ALA A 53 -10.88 6.55 7.22
N VAL A 54 -9.73 7.19 7.01
CA VAL A 54 -8.49 6.56 6.53
C VAL A 54 -7.31 7.10 7.31
N ALA A 55 -6.51 6.20 7.87
CA ALA A 55 -5.27 6.55 8.55
C ALA A 55 -4.08 6.41 7.60
N VAL A 56 -3.27 7.45 7.53
CA VAL A 56 -2.06 7.52 6.73
C VAL A 56 -0.87 7.74 7.66
N ALA A 57 0.15 6.91 7.53
CA ALA A 57 1.39 7.00 8.27
C ALA A 57 2.56 7.01 7.30
N ASP A 58 3.42 8.01 7.40
CA ASP A 58 4.61 8.15 6.54
C ASP A 58 4.31 7.98 5.04
N GLY A 59 3.19 8.59 4.58
CA GLY A 59 2.74 8.54 3.19
C GLY A 59 2.08 7.24 2.74
N ARG A 60 1.82 6.30 3.67
CA ARG A 60 1.16 5.02 3.37
C ARG A 60 -0.17 4.89 4.10
N ILE A 61 -1.16 4.32 3.46
CA ILE A 61 -2.42 3.96 4.10
C ILE A 61 -2.16 2.77 5.04
N VAL A 62 -2.45 2.95 6.34
CA VAL A 62 -2.24 1.93 7.37
C VAL A 62 -3.56 1.36 7.90
N ALA A 63 -4.66 2.09 7.75
CA ALA A 63 -5.99 1.60 8.10
C ALA A 63 -7.08 2.34 7.31
N VAL A 64 -8.18 1.65 7.02
CA VAL A 64 -9.38 2.19 6.38
C VAL A 64 -10.60 1.63 7.12
N GLY A 65 -11.60 2.47 7.41
CA GLY A 65 -12.81 2.04 8.12
C GLY A 65 -13.63 3.21 8.65
N SER A 66 -14.25 3.03 9.83
CA SER A 66 -14.90 4.10 10.59
C SER A 66 -13.89 4.79 11.50
N LEU A 67 -14.21 6.00 11.97
CA LEU A 67 -13.35 6.70 12.94
C LEU A 67 -13.19 5.88 14.25
N ASP A 68 -14.23 5.17 14.68
CA ASP A 68 -14.17 4.31 15.86
C ASP A 68 -13.20 3.15 15.67
N SER A 69 -13.14 2.58 14.47
CA SER A 69 -12.18 1.50 14.15
C SER A 69 -10.72 1.97 14.13
N MET A 70 -10.50 3.30 14.10
CA MET A 70 -9.17 3.93 14.17
C MET A 70 -8.67 4.15 15.60
N ALA A 71 -9.35 3.63 16.62
CA ALA A 71 -9.03 3.89 18.03
C ALA A 71 -7.57 3.56 18.41
N TYR A 72 -6.97 2.55 17.82
CA TYR A 72 -5.56 2.24 18.00
C TYR A 72 -4.65 3.37 17.48
N TRP A 73 -4.92 3.86 16.28
CA TRP A 73 -4.13 4.91 15.63
C TRP A 73 -4.35 6.27 16.27
N SER A 74 -5.59 6.59 16.67
CA SER A 74 -5.92 7.89 17.30
C SER A 74 -5.27 8.11 18.66
N LYS A 75 -4.88 7.04 19.35
CA LYS A 75 -4.19 7.10 20.65
C LYS A 75 -2.67 7.29 20.54
N GLN A 76 -2.10 7.23 19.35
CA GLN A 76 -0.67 7.47 19.17
C GLN A 76 -0.35 8.96 19.36
N LYS A 77 0.77 9.26 20.03
CA LYS A 77 1.15 10.64 20.39
C LYS A 77 1.32 11.59 19.19
N THR A 78 1.60 11.04 18.02
CA THR A 78 1.87 11.79 16.78
C THR A 78 0.68 11.81 15.82
N THR A 79 -0.53 11.52 16.31
CA THR A 79 -1.72 11.44 15.46
C THR A 79 -2.43 12.79 15.38
N THR A 80 -2.75 13.19 14.16
CA THR A 80 -3.62 14.33 13.85
C THR A 80 -4.89 13.84 13.16
N ILE A 81 -6.06 14.35 13.56
CA ILE A 81 -7.33 14.10 12.87
C ILE A 81 -7.60 15.28 11.94
N ASP A 82 -7.70 15.01 10.66
CA ASP A 82 -7.97 16.01 9.62
C ASP A 82 -9.42 15.87 9.14
N THR A 83 -10.21 16.90 9.37
CA THR A 83 -11.64 16.94 9.05
C THR A 83 -11.96 17.73 7.78
N ARG A 84 -10.96 18.18 7.00
CA ARG A 84 -11.16 18.99 5.77
C ARG A 84 -12.07 18.30 4.75
N PHE A 85 -12.13 16.99 4.78
CA PHE A 85 -12.92 16.19 3.83
C PHE A 85 -14.23 15.64 4.42
N LYS A 86 -14.64 16.07 5.62
CA LYS A 86 -15.83 15.55 6.33
C LYS A 86 -17.12 15.56 5.49
N ASP A 87 -17.24 16.53 4.57
CA ASP A 87 -18.40 16.68 3.68
C ASP A 87 -18.08 16.25 2.23
N LYS A 88 -16.94 15.62 1.99
CA LYS A 88 -16.45 15.20 0.68
C LYS A 88 -16.43 13.69 0.52
N VAL A 89 -16.32 13.26 -0.73
CA VAL A 89 -16.05 11.87 -1.08
C VAL A 89 -14.57 11.73 -1.39
N ILE A 90 -13.92 10.75 -0.75
CA ILE A 90 -12.55 10.34 -1.07
C ILE A 90 -12.64 9.05 -1.87
N MET A 91 -11.83 8.93 -2.90
CA MET A 91 -11.71 7.73 -3.73
C MET A 91 -10.26 7.59 -4.22
N PRO A 92 -9.83 6.38 -4.59
CA PRO A 92 -8.53 6.19 -5.25
C PRO A 92 -8.42 7.03 -6.52
N GLY A 93 -7.20 7.47 -6.84
CA GLY A 93 -6.92 8.11 -8.12
C GLY A 93 -7.21 7.16 -9.29
N PHE A 94 -7.62 7.73 -10.41
CA PHE A 94 -7.81 6.95 -11.63
C PHE A 94 -6.47 6.48 -12.16
N ILE A 95 -6.42 5.21 -12.57
CA ILE A 95 -5.30 4.62 -13.28
C ILE A 95 -5.76 4.39 -14.71
N GLU A 96 -5.16 5.08 -15.66
CA GLU A 96 -5.40 4.89 -17.09
C GLU A 96 -4.30 3.96 -17.65
N PRO A 97 -4.59 2.68 -17.85
CA PRO A 97 -3.59 1.71 -18.29
C PRO A 97 -3.27 1.81 -19.79
N HIS A 98 -4.10 2.54 -20.55
CA HIS A 98 -3.96 2.66 -22.00
C HIS A 98 -4.32 4.06 -22.48
N VAL A 99 -3.33 4.93 -22.57
CA VAL A 99 -3.52 6.30 -23.06
C VAL A 99 -2.59 6.58 -24.23
N HIS A 100 -3.11 7.25 -25.26
CA HIS A 100 -2.35 7.78 -26.39
C HIS A 100 -2.25 9.31 -26.27
N PRO A 101 -1.37 9.85 -25.43
CA PRO A 101 -1.36 11.30 -25.13
C PRO A 101 -1.09 12.17 -26.37
N SER A 102 -0.37 11.63 -27.36
CA SER A 102 -0.09 12.33 -28.61
C SER A 102 -1.34 12.56 -29.47
N LEU A 103 -2.27 11.61 -29.50
CA LEU A 103 -3.48 11.70 -30.31
C LEU A 103 -4.42 12.81 -29.85
N PRO A 104 -4.82 12.90 -28.57
CA PRO A 104 -5.58 14.06 -28.07
C PRO A 104 -4.85 15.39 -28.25
N ALA A 105 -3.53 15.43 -28.02
CA ALA A 105 -2.74 16.64 -28.18
C ALA A 105 -2.78 17.16 -29.63
N VAL A 106 -2.78 16.29 -30.61
CA VAL A 106 -2.94 16.67 -32.03
C VAL A 106 -4.38 17.07 -32.34
N LEU A 107 -5.37 16.28 -31.88
CA LEU A 107 -6.78 16.54 -32.17
C LEU A 107 -7.28 17.85 -31.57
N THR A 108 -6.76 18.25 -30.40
CA THR A 108 -7.14 19.53 -29.76
C THR A 108 -6.59 20.77 -30.46
N GLN A 109 -5.65 20.61 -31.41
CA GLN A 109 -5.15 21.71 -32.23
C GLN A 109 -6.11 22.07 -33.38
N PHE A 110 -7.09 21.22 -33.65
CA PHE A 110 -8.05 21.43 -34.76
C PHE A 110 -9.49 21.50 -34.21
N PRO A 111 -10.42 22.19 -34.94
CA PRO A 111 -11.83 22.13 -34.60
C PRO A 111 -12.31 20.66 -34.63
N PHE A 112 -12.57 20.08 -33.47
CA PHE A 112 -13.05 18.68 -33.37
C PHE A 112 -14.58 18.70 -33.35
N ILE A 113 -15.21 18.08 -34.33
CA ILE A 113 -16.66 17.89 -34.39
C ILE A 113 -16.94 16.55 -33.66
N ALA A 114 -17.34 16.65 -32.39
CA ALA A 114 -17.85 15.52 -31.67
C ALA A 114 -19.30 15.24 -32.03
N PRO A 115 -19.75 13.98 -32.04
CA PRO A 115 -21.18 13.67 -32.11
C PRO A 115 -21.94 14.36 -30.98
N ASP A 116 -23.20 14.78 -31.23
CA ASP A 116 -24.00 15.54 -30.26
C ASP A 116 -24.20 14.83 -28.91
N SER A 117 -24.06 13.51 -28.89
CA SER A 117 -24.07 12.70 -27.66
C SER A 117 -22.95 13.06 -26.67
N TYR A 118 -21.89 13.74 -27.11
CA TYR A 118 -20.78 14.21 -26.24
C TYR A 118 -20.90 15.68 -25.82
N ARG A 119 -21.89 16.40 -26.34
CA ARG A 119 -22.21 17.74 -25.87
C ARG A 119 -23.04 17.60 -24.60
N GLY A 120 -22.35 17.67 -23.46
CA GLY A 120 -22.82 17.43 -22.10
C GLY A 120 -24.30 17.72 -21.84
N GLN A 121 -24.87 16.73 -21.21
CA GLN A 121 -26.04 16.92 -20.36
C GLN A 121 -25.62 17.58 -19.05
#